data_70fc9d6b73e44a5b6eff7d4381c7da19
#
_entry.id   70fc9d6b73e44a5b6eff7d4381c7da19
#
_cell.length_a   1.000
_cell.length_b   1.000
_cell.length_c   1.000
_cell.angle_alpha   90.00
_cell.angle_beta   90.00
_cell.angle_gamma   90.00
#
_symmetry.space_group_name_H-M   'P 1'
#
loop_
_entity.id
_entity.type
_entity.pdbx_description
1 polymer ?
#
loop_
_entity_poly.entity_id
_entity_poly.type
_entity_poly.pdbx_seq_one_letter_code
_entity_poly.pdbx_strand_id
1 'polypeptide(L)'
;MEVVATAKWVRTTARKARLVSAMVTGLPVAEALVVLRYSPRSAAVDIAKVIKSAAANAEHNYNLDASSLRVARVEVDGAMIIKRWRAKPRGMAGSIFKRTSHLRAFVTDDEAPANVRRRSAVKMPRTVVPTPVVTPAAATVPAASTDAPAAKPRPARRRAPKPTTEEAE
;
A
#
# COMPACT_ATOMS: atom_id res chain seq x y z
N MET A 1 -15.87 19.39 14.87
CA MET A 1 -14.68 20.30 14.91
C MET A 1 -13.59 19.72 14.01
N GLU A 2 -12.74 20.53 13.30
CA GLU A 2 -11.71 19.99 12.40
C GLU A 2 -10.30 20.23 12.99
N VAL A 3 -9.55 19.13 13.20
CA VAL A 3 -8.19 19.15 13.76
C VAL A 3 -7.19 18.75 12.71
N VAL A 4 -6.05 19.44 12.63
CA VAL A 4 -5.07 19.28 11.55
C VAL A 4 -3.71 18.85 12.10
N ALA A 5 -3.06 17.90 11.41
CA ALA A 5 -1.64 17.64 11.57
C ALA A 5 -0.93 17.77 10.23
N THR A 6 0.27 18.33 10.25
CA THR A 6 1.06 18.60 9.05
C THR A 6 2.44 17.96 9.11
N ALA A 7 2.81 17.19 8.08
CA ALA A 7 4.17 16.74 7.86
C ALA A 7 4.77 17.43 6.63
N LYS A 8 5.90 18.11 6.80
CA LYS A 8 6.58 18.85 5.73
C LYS A 8 7.74 18.03 5.15
N TRP A 9 8.00 18.22 3.83
CA TRP A 9 9.15 17.63 3.09
C TRP A 9 9.27 16.10 3.18
N VAL A 10 8.15 15.40 3.18
CA VAL A 10 8.13 13.93 3.17
C VAL A 10 8.76 13.43 1.86
N ARG A 11 9.65 12.43 1.95
CA ARG A 11 10.42 11.89 0.79
C ARG A 11 9.60 10.99 -0.12
N THR A 12 8.33 11.32 -0.29
CA THR A 12 7.37 10.63 -1.14
C THR A 12 6.82 11.60 -2.18
N THR A 13 6.62 11.15 -3.41
CA THR A 13 6.02 12.01 -4.45
C THR A 13 4.53 12.22 -4.20
N ALA A 14 4.02 13.44 -4.39
CA ALA A 14 2.62 13.77 -4.18
C ALA A 14 1.66 12.85 -4.96
N ARG A 15 2.01 12.48 -6.21
CA ARG A 15 1.19 11.56 -7.03
C ARG A 15 1.00 10.19 -6.37
N LYS A 16 2.06 9.65 -5.74
CA LYS A 16 1.97 8.35 -5.04
C LYS A 16 1.18 8.46 -3.73
N ALA A 17 1.40 9.53 -2.98
CA ALA A 17 0.70 9.77 -1.73
C ALA A 17 -0.81 10.00 -1.94
N ARG A 18 -1.23 10.70 -3.01
CA ARG A 18 -2.65 10.92 -3.35
C ARG A 18 -3.43 9.63 -3.59
N LEU A 19 -2.79 8.59 -4.12
CA LEU A 19 -3.43 7.29 -4.31
C LEU A 19 -3.76 6.62 -2.96
N VAL A 20 -2.94 6.85 -1.94
CA VAL A 20 -3.16 6.30 -0.60
C VAL A 20 -4.14 7.17 0.17
N SER A 21 -4.05 8.51 0.06
CA SER A 21 -4.99 9.41 0.74
C SER A 21 -6.45 9.15 0.32
N ALA A 22 -6.67 8.86 -0.97
CA ALA A 22 -8.01 8.52 -1.48
C ALA A 22 -8.62 7.24 -0.89
N MET A 23 -7.78 6.33 -0.35
CA MET A 23 -8.24 5.08 0.26
C MET A 23 -8.77 5.27 1.68
N VAL A 24 -8.28 6.29 2.39
CA VAL A 24 -8.56 6.49 3.83
C VAL A 24 -9.50 7.65 4.10
N THR A 25 -9.80 8.48 3.11
CA THR A 25 -10.72 9.61 3.25
C THR A 25 -12.13 9.13 3.60
N GLY A 26 -12.73 9.69 4.64
CA GLY A 26 -14.08 9.37 5.12
C GLY A 26 -14.17 8.15 6.05
N LEU A 27 -13.06 7.45 6.31
CA LEU A 27 -13.04 6.31 7.24
C LEU A 27 -12.85 6.78 8.69
N PRO A 28 -13.36 6.01 9.68
CA PRO A 28 -12.98 6.22 11.08
C PRO A 28 -11.47 6.01 11.24
N VAL A 29 -10.86 6.76 12.15
CA VAL A 29 -9.38 6.76 12.32
C VAL A 29 -8.84 5.36 12.61
N ALA A 30 -9.54 4.56 13.42
CA ALA A 30 -9.15 3.19 13.74
C ALA A 30 -9.06 2.32 12.48
N GLU A 31 -10.10 2.33 11.64
CA GLU A 31 -10.12 1.57 10.39
C GLU A 31 -9.10 2.09 9.38
N ALA A 32 -8.95 3.42 9.26
CA ALA A 32 -7.96 4.04 8.38
C ALA A 32 -6.54 3.55 8.72
N LEU A 33 -6.18 3.45 9.99
CA LEU A 33 -4.88 2.95 10.43
C LEU A 33 -4.69 1.47 10.12
N VAL A 34 -5.74 0.65 10.22
CA VAL A 34 -5.70 -0.78 9.85
C VAL A 34 -5.47 -0.91 8.33
N VAL A 35 -6.23 -0.19 7.50
CA VAL A 35 -6.08 -0.20 6.04
C VAL A 35 -4.66 0.22 5.63
N LEU A 36 -4.12 1.27 6.26
CA LEU A 36 -2.76 1.75 5.98
C LEU A 36 -1.68 0.75 6.40
N ARG A 37 -1.89 0.02 7.50
CA ARG A 37 -0.94 -1.00 7.99
C ARG A 37 -0.78 -2.15 7.00
N TYR A 38 -1.87 -2.60 6.37
CA TYR A 38 -1.86 -3.70 5.41
C TYR A 38 -1.60 -3.25 3.96
N SER A 39 -1.52 -1.94 3.71
CA SER A 39 -1.21 -1.42 2.39
C SER A 39 0.25 -1.69 2.00
N PRO A 40 0.55 -2.29 0.83
CA PRO A 40 1.92 -2.57 0.38
C PRO A 40 2.67 -1.30 -0.08
N ARG A 41 2.04 -0.13 -0.01
CA ARG A 41 2.59 1.14 -0.50
C ARG A 41 3.41 1.83 0.58
N SER A 42 4.67 2.20 0.30
CA SER A 42 5.53 2.91 1.25
C SER A 42 4.94 4.24 1.76
N ALA A 43 4.18 4.96 0.92
CA ALA A 43 3.50 6.19 1.32
C ALA A 43 2.47 6.00 2.44
N ALA A 44 1.96 4.78 2.65
CA ALA A 44 1.00 4.48 3.70
C ALA A 44 1.59 4.68 5.10
N VAL A 45 2.87 4.36 5.28
CA VAL A 45 3.56 4.53 6.57
C VAL A 45 3.65 6.02 6.95
N ASP A 46 3.97 6.89 5.98
CA ASP A 46 4.07 8.32 6.21
C ASP A 46 2.70 8.93 6.55
N ILE A 47 1.66 8.55 5.78
CA ILE A 47 0.29 9.02 6.02
C ILE A 47 -0.25 8.52 7.36
N ALA A 48 0.02 7.26 7.72
CA ALA A 48 -0.41 6.71 9.02
C ALA A 48 0.19 7.50 10.21
N LYS A 49 1.44 7.94 10.11
CA LYS A 49 2.06 8.78 11.14
C LYS A 49 1.36 10.14 11.28
N VAL A 50 1.00 10.76 10.14
CA VAL A 50 0.32 12.07 10.15
C VAL A 50 -1.10 11.94 10.74
N ILE A 51 -1.85 10.88 10.38
CA ILE A 51 -3.17 10.62 10.95
C ILE A 51 -3.08 10.36 12.46
N LYS A 52 -2.11 9.56 12.91
CA LYS A 52 -1.89 9.36 14.36
C LYS A 52 -1.59 10.66 15.10
N SER A 53 -0.77 11.53 14.49
CA SER A 53 -0.49 12.84 15.06
C SER A 53 -1.73 13.74 15.11
N ALA A 54 -2.60 13.67 14.08
CA ALA A 54 -3.86 14.42 14.07
C ALA A 54 -4.83 13.93 15.17
N ALA A 55 -4.93 12.60 15.35
CA ALA A 55 -5.74 12.01 16.42
C ALA A 55 -5.22 12.40 17.81
N ALA A 56 -3.91 12.30 18.04
CA ALA A 56 -3.30 12.73 19.31
C ALA A 56 -3.52 14.23 19.58
N ASN A 57 -3.46 15.08 18.55
CA ASN A 57 -3.78 16.50 18.70
C ASN A 57 -5.26 16.72 19.06
N ALA A 58 -6.18 15.90 18.52
CA ALA A 58 -7.60 15.95 18.84
C ALA A 58 -7.85 15.55 20.30
N GLU A 59 -7.22 14.49 20.77
CA GLU A 59 -7.32 14.02 22.15
C GLU A 59 -6.74 15.04 23.15
N HIS A 60 -5.48 15.48 22.95
CA HIS A 60 -4.77 16.29 23.92
C HIS A 60 -5.17 17.76 23.93
N ASN A 61 -5.47 18.35 22.75
CA ASN A 61 -5.73 19.79 22.67
C ASN A 61 -7.23 20.11 22.76
N TYR A 62 -8.08 19.19 22.33
CA TYR A 62 -9.52 19.42 22.22
C TYR A 62 -10.36 18.45 23.03
N ASN A 63 -9.74 17.50 23.75
CA ASN A 63 -10.41 16.48 24.58
C ASN A 63 -11.49 15.70 23.81
N LEU A 64 -11.26 15.40 22.53
CA LEU A 64 -12.16 14.61 21.70
C LEU A 64 -11.91 13.12 21.88
N ASP A 65 -12.95 12.31 21.83
CA ASP A 65 -12.84 10.86 21.94
C ASP A 65 -12.26 10.25 20.68
N ALA A 66 -11.15 9.50 20.80
CA ALA A 66 -10.47 8.85 19.68
C ALA A 66 -11.38 7.90 18.88
N SER A 67 -12.38 7.31 19.53
CA SER A 67 -13.32 6.37 18.91
C SER A 67 -14.31 7.04 17.96
N SER A 68 -14.66 8.31 18.18
CA SER A 68 -15.59 9.09 17.36
C SER A 68 -14.91 9.74 16.16
N LEU A 69 -13.56 9.82 16.18
CA LEU A 69 -12.80 10.55 15.18
C LEU A 69 -12.84 9.88 13.79
N ARG A 70 -13.02 10.71 12.74
CA ARG A 70 -12.97 10.31 11.34
C ARG A 70 -11.97 11.14 10.56
N VAL A 71 -11.39 10.53 9.54
CA VAL A 71 -10.51 11.21 8.59
C VAL A 71 -11.38 11.98 7.58
N ALA A 72 -11.52 13.29 7.75
CA ALA A 72 -12.29 14.13 6.84
C ALA A 72 -11.64 14.16 5.44
N ARG A 73 -10.37 14.52 5.39
CA ARG A 73 -9.57 14.53 4.17
C ARG A 73 -8.08 14.46 4.48
N VAL A 74 -7.30 14.03 3.50
CA VAL A 74 -5.84 14.11 3.53
C VAL A 74 -5.37 14.88 2.30
N GLU A 75 -4.88 16.07 2.53
CA GLU A 75 -4.32 16.94 1.48
C GLU A 75 -2.87 16.57 1.23
N VAL A 76 -2.51 16.51 -0.05
CA VAL A 76 -1.15 16.18 -0.49
C VAL A 76 -0.68 17.19 -1.52
N ASP A 77 0.23 18.05 -1.09
CA ASP A 77 0.81 19.09 -1.91
C ASP A 77 2.21 18.73 -2.39
N GLY A 78 2.60 19.21 -3.56
CA GLY A 78 3.98 19.10 -4.03
C GLY A 78 4.88 20.03 -3.24
N ALA A 79 6.02 19.49 -2.78
CA ALA A 79 7.05 20.27 -2.09
C ALA A 79 8.31 20.42 -2.95
N MET A 80 9.39 20.87 -2.35
CA MET A 80 10.66 21.13 -3.03
C MET A 80 11.18 19.90 -3.78
N ILE A 81 11.74 20.13 -4.97
CA ILE A 81 12.38 19.10 -5.78
C ILE A 81 13.89 19.19 -5.56
N ILE A 82 14.47 18.12 -5.00
CA ILE A 82 15.93 18.03 -4.80
C ILE A 82 16.53 17.51 -6.10
N LYS A 83 17.26 18.37 -6.81
CA LYS A 83 17.96 18.03 -8.06
C LYS A 83 19.24 17.26 -7.73
N ARG A 84 19.47 16.12 -8.42
CA ARG A 84 20.70 15.31 -8.34
C ARG A 84 21.11 14.90 -9.74
N TRP A 85 22.36 14.51 -9.89
CA TRP A 85 22.94 14.09 -11.16
C TRP A 85 23.41 12.64 -11.06
N ARG A 86 23.31 11.94 -12.15
CA ARG A 86 23.85 10.59 -12.31
C ARG A 86 24.68 10.52 -13.58
N ALA A 87 25.91 10.01 -13.46
CA ALA A 87 26.74 9.74 -14.61
C ALA A 87 26.06 8.73 -15.57
N LYS A 88 26.16 9.01 -16.87
CA LYS A 88 25.68 8.16 -17.96
C LYS A 88 26.83 7.81 -18.89
N PRO A 89 26.71 6.78 -19.74
CA PRO A 89 27.70 6.44 -20.76
C PRO A 89 28.06 7.64 -21.62
N ARG A 90 29.24 7.58 -22.23
CA ARG A 90 29.81 8.64 -23.10
C ARG A 90 30.04 9.99 -22.41
N GLY A 91 30.40 9.98 -21.13
CA GLY A 91 30.67 11.21 -20.37
C GLY A 91 29.46 12.11 -20.11
N MET A 92 28.26 11.65 -20.43
CA MET A 92 27.02 12.42 -20.19
C MET A 92 26.59 12.38 -18.72
N ALA A 93 25.92 13.44 -18.25
CA ALA A 93 25.29 13.49 -16.94
C ALA A 93 23.77 13.60 -17.09
N GLY A 94 23.03 12.73 -16.40
CA GLY A 94 21.57 12.77 -16.38
C GLY A 94 21.01 13.33 -15.09
N SER A 95 20.03 14.23 -15.18
CA SER A 95 19.35 14.79 -14.00
C SER A 95 18.43 13.78 -13.34
N ILE A 96 18.43 13.76 -12.00
CA ILE A 96 17.51 12.97 -11.18
C ILE A 96 16.76 13.93 -10.26
N PHE A 97 15.44 13.90 -10.32
CA PHE A 97 14.57 14.71 -9.46
C PHE A 97 14.04 13.87 -8.30
N LYS A 98 14.54 14.13 -7.08
CA LYS A 98 13.98 13.58 -5.85
C LYS A 98 12.86 14.49 -5.37
N ARG A 99 11.62 14.18 -5.77
CA ARG A 99 10.43 14.95 -5.40
C ARG A 99 10.03 14.67 -3.96
N THR A 100 9.63 15.70 -3.24
CA THR A 100 9.05 15.62 -1.89
C THR A 100 7.61 16.12 -1.90
N SER A 101 6.88 15.86 -0.84
CA SER A 101 5.50 16.33 -0.67
C SER A 101 5.25 16.83 0.75
N HIS A 102 4.24 17.66 0.90
CA HIS A 102 3.64 18.03 2.18
C HIS A 102 2.36 17.22 2.37
N LEU A 103 2.17 16.69 3.57
CA LEU A 103 0.98 15.94 3.95
C LEU A 103 0.26 16.70 5.06
N ARG A 104 -1.04 16.92 4.91
CA ARG A 104 -1.93 17.48 5.92
C ARG A 104 -3.09 16.52 6.11
N ALA A 105 -3.26 15.99 7.31
CA ALA A 105 -4.40 15.17 7.65
C ALA A 105 -5.38 15.99 8.48
N PHE A 106 -6.63 15.97 8.07
CA PHE A 106 -7.76 16.62 8.75
C PHE A 106 -8.63 15.54 9.36
N VAL A 107 -8.81 15.64 10.66
CA VAL A 107 -9.65 14.72 11.43
C VAL A 107 -10.80 15.52 12.02
N THR A 108 -12.00 14.99 11.97
CA THR A 108 -13.22 15.59 12.47
C THR A 108 -13.96 14.62 13.40
N ASP A 109 -14.69 15.17 14.33
CA ASP A 109 -15.59 14.46 15.24
C ASP A 109 -17.00 14.29 14.64
N ASP A 110 -17.29 14.94 13.52
CA ASP A 110 -18.60 14.91 12.90
C ASP A 110 -18.89 13.55 12.25
N GLU A 111 -20.12 13.09 12.38
CA GLU A 111 -20.67 11.97 11.62
C GLU A 111 -20.38 12.16 10.13
N ALA A 112 -20.08 11.06 9.44
CA ALA A 112 -19.64 11.08 8.05
C ALA A 112 -20.43 12.10 7.22
N PRO A 113 -19.78 13.02 6.48
CA PRO A 113 -20.50 13.87 5.56
C PRO A 113 -21.35 12.99 4.65
N ALA A 114 -22.65 13.24 4.60
CA ALA A 114 -23.64 12.45 3.87
C ALA A 114 -23.33 12.30 2.36
N ASN A 115 -22.25 12.91 1.90
CA ASN A 115 -21.78 12.97 0.51
C ASN A 115 -20.53 12.13 0.20
N VAL A 116 -20.16 11.15 1.05
CA VAL A 116 -19.35 10.07 0.51
C VAL A 116 -20.28 9.31 -0.44
N ARG A 117 -20.31 9.74 -1.71
CA ARG A 117 -20.83 8.91 -2.79
C ARG A 117 -20.22 7.55 -2.58
N ARG A 118 -20.99 6.64 -1.97
CA ARG A 118 -20.72 5.22 -2.07
C ARG A 118 -20.54 5.03 -3.56
N ARG A 119 -19.29 4.84 -4.00
CA ARG A 119 -19.03 4.35 -5.34
C ARG A 119 -19.94 3.13 -5.38
N SER A 120 -21.07 3.30 -6.06
CA SER A 120 -22.03 2.24 -6.31
C SER A 120 -21.16 1.05 -6.66
N ALA A 121 -21.24 0.01 -5.82
CA ALA A 121 -20.52 -1.22 -6.05
C ALA A 121 -20.70 -1.49 -7.54
N VAL A 122 -19.60 -1.45 -8.27
CA VAL A 122 -19.60 -1.79 -9.68
C VAL A 122 -20.24 -3.16 -9.70
N LYS A 123 -21.52 -3.21 -10.10
CA LYS A 123 -22.26 -4.45 -10.23
C LYS A 123 -21.50 -5.23 -11.28
N MET A 124 -20.55 -6.05 -10.80
CA MET A 124 -19.83 -6.95 -11.68
C MET A 124 -20.87 -7.70 -12.47
N PRO A 125 -20.85 -7.67 -13.82
CA PRO A 125 -21.75 -8.50 -14.59
C PRO A 125 -21.50 -9.93 -14.10
N ARG A 126 -22.54 -10.52 -13.53
CA ARG A 126 -22.51 -11.91 -13.08
C ARG A 126 -22.29 -12.72 -14.35
N THR A 127 -21.04 -13.11 -14.61
CA THR A 127 -20.71 -14.04 -15.67
C THR A 127 -21.46 -15.32 -15.33
N VAL A 128 -22.56 -15.54 -16.06
CA VAL A 128 -23.31 -16.80 -15.99
C VAL A 128 -22.35 -17.82 -16.59
N VAL A 129 -21.69 -18.57 -15.73
CA VAL A 129 -20.96 -19.77 -16.15
C VAL A 129 -22.03 -20.75 -16.65
N PRO A 130 -22.03 -21.10 -17.94
CA PRO A 130 -22.95 -22.14 -18.40
C PRO A 130 -22.56 -23.44 -17.68
N THR A 131 -23.49 -23.97 -16.88
CA THR A 131 -23.39 -25.31 -16.30
C THR A 131 -23.21 -26.31 -17.46
N PRO A 132 -22.15 -27.15 -17.42
CA PRO A 132 -22.06 -28.23 -18.39
C PRO A 132 -23.22 -29.21 -18.14
N VAL A 133 -24.06 -29.36 -19.14
CA VAL A 133 -25.09 -30.40 -19.19
C VAL A 133 -24.37 -31.75 -19.16
N VAL A 134 -24.53 -32.48 -18.06
CA VAL A 134 -24.04 -33.84 -17.92
C VAL A 134 -25.00 -34.73 -18.68
N THR A 135 -24.60 -35.20 -19.85
CA THR A 135 -25.26 -36.30 -20.56
C THR A 135 -24.64 -37.59 -20.03
N PRO A 136 -25.42 -38.56 -19.53
CA PRO A 136 -24.89 -39.85 -19.16
C PRO A 136 -24.87 -40.76 -20.38
N ALA A 137 -23.72 -41.20 -20.82
CA ALA A 137 -23.57 -42.34 -21.74
C ALA A 137 -22.41 -43.23 -21.29
N ALA A 138 -22.86 -44.38 -20.77
CA ALA A 138 -22.32 -45.72 -20.83
C ALA A 138 -20.81 -46.00 -21.09
N ALA A 139 -20.26 -46.65 -20.07
CA ALA A 139 -19.37 -47.82 -20.11
C ALA A 139 -18.49 -48.08 -21.33
N THR A 140 -17.16 -48.15 -21.10
CA THR A 140 -16.35 -49.35 -21.41
C THR A 140 -14.90 -49.07 -20.94
N VAL A 141 -14.41 -49.91 -20.03
CA VAL A 141 -13.00 -50.07 -19.70
C VAL A 141 -12.38 -50.95 -20.78
N PRO A 142 -11.12 -50.78 -21.18
CA PRO A 142 -10.11 -51.66 -20.62
C PRO A 142 -8.77 -51.02 -20.28
N ALA A 143 -8.08 -51.75 -19.43
CA ALA A 143 -6.81 -51.59 -18.78
C ALA A 143 -5.60 -51.42 -19.75
N ALA A 144 -4.58 -50.91 -19.11
CA ALA A 144 -3.16 -51.28 -19.18
C ALA A 144 -2.20 -50.19 -19.65
N SER A 145 -1.30 -50.02 -18.79
CA SER A 145 0.19 -49.97 -18.81
C SER A 145 0.84 -48.60 -18.76
N THR A 146 1.46 -48.34 -17.58
CA THR A 146 2.90 -48.16 -17.39
C THR A 146 3.59 -47.11 -18.27
N ASP A 147 3.96 -45.97 -17.72
CA ASP A 147 5.37 -45.59 -17.57
C ASP A 147 5.47 -44.14 -17.06
N ALA A 148 6.11 -43.94 -15.93
CA ALA A 148 6.50 -42.64 -15.43
C ALA A 148 8.02 -42.51 -15.68
N PRO A 149 8.52 -41.44 -16.27
CA PRO A 149 9.94 -41.12 -16.13
C PRO A 149 10.18 -40.10 -15.00
N ALA A 150 11.08 -40.50 -14.15
CA ALA A 150 11.59 -39.85 -12.96
C ALA A 150 12.05 -38.40 -13.18
N ALA A 151 11.66 -37.54 -12.24
CA ALA A 151 12.19 -36.20 -12.08
C ALA A 151 13.65 -36.25 -11.59
N LYS A 152 14.57 -35.60 -12.33
CA LYS A 152 15.96 -35.41 -11.94
C LYS A 152 16.07 -34.40 -10.78
N PRO A 153 16.83 -34.66 -9.72
CA PRO A 153 17.06 -33.69 -8.63
C PRO A 153 17.98 -32.56 -9.09
N ARG A 154 17.62 -31.32 -8.74
CA ARG A 154 18.43 -30.11 -8.94
C ARG A 154 19.64 -30.14 -7.99
N PRO A 155 20.84 -29.78 -8.44
CA PRO A 155 22.01 -29.74 -7.58
C PRO A 155 21.93 -28.56 -6.58
N ALA A 156 22.26 -28.86 -5.33
CA ALA A 156 22.36 -27.91 -4.24
C ALA A 156 23.48 -26.88 -4.48
N ARG A 157 23.14 -25.60 -4.40
CA ARG A 157 24.07 -24.48 -4.50
C ARG A 157 24.95 -24.44 -3.26
N ARG A 158 26.23 -24.80 -3.41
CA ARG A 158 27.25 -24.72 -2.35
C ARG A 158 27.38 -23.26 -1.86
N ARG A 159 27.18 -23.09 -0.57
CA ARG A 159 27.42 -21.84 0.17
C ARG A 159 28.94 -21.70 0.37
N ALA A 160 29.51 -20.60 -0.09
CA ALA A 160 30.91 -20.25 0.14
C ALA A 160 31.15 -19.92 1.64
N PRO A 161 32.30 -20.30 2.22
CA PRO A 161 32.63 -19.98 3.59
C PRO A 161 33.01 -18.51 3.78
N LYS A 162 32.62 -17.93 4.91
CA LYS A 162 33.03 -16.57 5.36
C LYS A 162 34.51 -16.55 5.70
N PRO A 163 35.25 -15.50 5.37
CA PRO A 163 36.61 -15.33 5.90
C PRO A 163 36.55 -14.98 7.39
N THR A 164 37.25 -15.76 8.17
CA THR A 164 37.58 -15.52 9.57
C THR A 164 38.64 -14.43 9.61
N THR A 165 38.36 -13.33 10.31
CA THR A 165 39.37 -12.34 10.67
C THR A 165 40.08 -12.85 11.90
N GLU A 166 41.34 -13.24 11.74
CA GLU A 166 42.26 -13.58 12.82
C GLU A 166 42.98 -12.29 13.24
N GLU A 167 43.07 -12.10 14.57
CA GLU A 167 43.82 -11.07 15.26
C GLU A 167 45.33 -11.26 15.01
N ALA A 168 46.07 -10.17 14.96
CA ALA A 168 47.46 -10.09 15.32
C ALA A 168 47.82 -8.66 15.71
N GLU A 169 48.26 -8.51 16.98
CA GLU A 169 49.29 -7.68 17.58
C GLU A 169 49.46 -6.24 17.10
#